data_638c24c4028679845a8a1ebdb0abdfd5
#
_entry.id   638c24c4028679845a8a1ebdb0abdfd5
#
_cell.length_a   1.000
_cell.length_b   1.000
_cell.length_c   1.000
_cell.angle_alpha   90.00
_cell.angle_beta   90.00
_cell.angle_gamma   90.00
#
_symmetry.space_group_name_H-M   'P 1'
#
loop_
_entity.id
_entity.type
_entity.pdbx_description
1 polymer ?
#
loop_
_entity_poly.entity_id
_entity_poly.type
_entity_poly.pdbx_seq_one_letter_code
_entity_poly.pdbx_strand_id
1 'polypeptide(L)'
;MRKTSAPLGEITRRQLLQGVAAGGLLAGLDALLPAWARPRAGAAARARPGPVNFDLAVGRERIDIAGATAWAHTLNGTVPGPLIELYEGHEARLRVHNTLDEDTSIHWHGILLPFEMDGVPGVSFPGVRPGQTFEARFPVRQAGTYWYHSHSGLQEQSGVYGPLVIHPAGGYADAFDRDYVVLLSDWTFEDPWAVMARLKKQSHYYNFQEQTLPQVMSEGGFRDWLAWAGMRMSPTDIADVTGHTYTYLMNGLHPAGNWTGLFRPGERVRLRFINASAMTYFNLRIPGLPMIVVQADGLDVQPVETDELQIAVAETYDVIVTPPEDRAYTVFAETMDRSGYAAGTLAPRVGMTAAVPALRKRPLRTMTDMGMDHAGHGGAAHAGHSAAAASDHAAAADPHAGHAGMPQEMAHAAMGHAPPPDPHAGHAGMDHAAMGHVPPPSGPRSAKTGVERAQAGPVVATHDADTHGVGNQAVAQVQRDRAAEAGTGLAGVEHRVLVYADLLARTPGRDTRAPARDLELHLTGHMERYMWSFDGRKFSAVTGPIALRHGERLRLTLVNDTMMEHPIHLHGMFFELDNGAGDYRPRKHTVSVKPAERLTLLVTADEPGRWAFHCHLLYHMHMGMMRVVEVA
;
A
#
# COMPACT_ATOMS: atom_id res chain seq x y z
N MET A 1 7.47 -65.50 -27.98
CA MET A 1 7.58 -64.05 -27.78
C MET A 1 7.63 -63.73 -26.32
N ARG A 2 8.84 -63.50 -25.78
CA ARG A 2 9.04 -63.14 -24.37
C ARG A 2 9.05 -61.60 -24.27
N LYS A 3 8.13 -61.04 -23.45
CA LYS A 3 8.16 -59.62 -23.08
C LYS A 3 9.20 -59.44 -21.97
N THR A 4 10.25 -58.66 -22.25
CA THR A 4 11.21 -58.20 -21.28
C THR A 4 10.65 -56.98 -20.56
N SER A 5 10.38 -57.10 -19.27
CA SER A 5 10.12 -55.99 -18.36
C SER A 5 11.44 -55.37 -17.95
N ALA A 6 11.58 -54.03 -18.11
CA ALA A 6 12.69 -53.26 -17.62
C ALA A 6 12.65 -53.19 -16.07
N PRO A 7 13.79 -53.25 -15.36
CA PRO A 7 13.80 -53.16 -13.90
C PRO A 7 13.58 -51.71 -13.48
N LEU A 8 12.66 -51.51 -12.54
CA LEU A 8 12.52 -50.29 -11.76
C LEU A 8 13.83 -50.09 -10.96
N GLY A 9 14.51 -48.98 -11.19
CA GLY A 9 15.74 -48.65 -10.49
C GLY A 9 15.53 -48.58 -8.96
N GLU A 10 16.31 -49.33 -8.21
CA GLU A 10 16.28 -49.32 -6.75
C GLU A 10 16.70 -47.95 -6.22
N ILE A 11 15.77 -47.31 -5.51
CA ILE A 11 16.03 -46.05 -4.77
C ILE A 11 16.99 -46.41 -3.62
N THR A 12 18.20 -45.85 -3.65
CA THR A 12 19.20 -46.09 -2.60
C THR A 12 18.78 -45.48 -1.26
N ARG A 13 19.13 -46.13 -0.15
CA ARG A 13 18.87 -45.62 1.23
C ARG A 13 19.33 -44.16 1.42
N ARG A 14 20.39 -43.73 0.72
CA ARG A 14 20.90 -42.37 0.76
C ARG A 14 19.95 -41.36 0.07
N GLN A 15 19.35 -41.76 -1.06
CA GLN A 15 18.35 -40.94 -1.78
C GLN A 15 17.03 -40.85 -0.99
N LEU A 16 16.65 -41.93 -0.30
CA LEU A 16 15.48 -41.93 0.60
C LEU A 16 15.74 -41.02 1.81
N LEU A 17 16.92 -41.08 2.44
CA LEU A 17 17.25 -40.24 3.60
C LEU A 17 17.43 -38.76 3.19
N GLN A 18 17.96 -38.47 2.01
CA GLN A 18 18.04 -37.10 1.48
C GLN A 18 16.66 -36.58 1.12
N GLY A 19 15.77 -37.40 0.58
CA GLY A 19 14.36 -37.02 0.34
C GLY A 19 13.56 -36.78 1.64
N VAL A 20 13.81 -37.62 2.66
CA VAL A 20 13.17 -37.49 3.98
C VAL A 20 13.72 -36.28 4.76
N ALA A 21 15.02 -36.01 4.66
CA ALA A 21 15.63 -34.81 5.30
C ALA A 21 15.17 -33.52 4.62
N ALA A 22 15.09 -33.47 3.29
CA ALA A 22 14.56 -32.33 2.54
C ALA A 22 13.05 -32.15 2.75
N GLY A 23 12.29 -33.25 2.74
CA GLY A 23 10.85 -33.25 3.03
C GLY A 23 10.53 -32.89 4.48
N GLY A 24 11.37 -33.29 5.43
CA GLY A 24 11.20 -32.95 6.86
C GLY A 24 11.49 -31.50 7.19
N LEU A 25 12.46 -30.88 6.53
CA LEU A 25 12.73 -29.44 6.68
C LEU A 25 11.64 -28.59 6.04
N LEU A 26 11.09 -29.00 4.89
CA LEU A 26 10.00 -28.28 4.20
C LEU A 26 8.66 -28.44 4.95
N ALA A 27 8.37 -29.63 5.48
CA ALA A 27 7.20 -29.84 6.34
C ALA A 27 7.32 -29.10 7.68
N GLY A 28 8.53 -28.81 8.16
CA GLY A 28 8.79 -28.03 9.35
C GLY A 28 8.51 -26.53 9.16
N LEU A 29 8.80 -25.97 7.98
CA LEU A 29 8.52 -24.57 7.65
C LEU A 29 7.01 -24.34 7.42
N ASP A 30 6.32 -25.26 6.76
CA ASP A 30 4.87 -25.20 6.58
C ASP A 30 4.11 -25.29 7.93
N ALA A 31 4.69 -25.93 8.95
CA ALA A 31 4.09 -26.00 10.28
C ALA A 31 4.14 -24.66 11.03
N LEU A 32 5.02 -23.74 10.65
CA LEU A 32 5.11 -22.38 11.21
C LEU A 32 4.09 -21.42 10.56
N LEU A 33 3.56 -21.78 9.39
CA LEU A 33 2.52 -20.99 8.75
C LEU A 33 1.18 -21.19 9.45
N PRO A 34 0.40 -20.12 9.66
CA PRO A 34 -1.02 -20.26 9.97
C PRO A 34 -1.70 -21.17 8.95
N ALA A 35 -2.65 -22.01 9.41
CA ALA A 35 -3.27 -23.03 8.55
C ALA A 35 -3.86 -22.46 7.25
N TRP A 36 -4.34 -21.22 7.27
CA TRP A 36 -4.89 -20.53 6.11
C TRP A 36 -3.83 -20.03 5.11
N ALA A 37 -2.61 -19.78 5.56
CA ALA A 37 -1.50 -19.34 4.71
C ALA A 37 -0.77 -20.50 4.02
N ARG A 38 -1.15 -21.76 4.34
CA ARG A 38 -0.59 -22.94 3.69
C ARG A 38 -1.16 -23.12 2.29
N PRO A 39 -0.37 -23.63 1.34
CA PRO A 39 -0.87 -23.91 -0.01
C PRO A 39 -2.11 -24.79 0.02
N ARG A 40 -3.21 -24.30 -0.53
CA ARG A 40 -4.46 -25.06 -0.70
C ARG A 40 -4.73 -25.21 -2.20
N ALA A 41 -5.12 -26.40 -2.64
CA ALA A 41 -5.72 -26.57 -3.95
C ALA A 41 -7.08 -25.86 -3.95
N GLY A 42 -7.37 -25.07 -4.99
CA GLY A 42 -8.63 -24.35 -5.11
C GLY A 42 -9.81 -25.31 -5.02
N ALA A 43 -10.55 -25.24 -3.92
CA ALA A 43 -11.89 -25.76 -3.84
C ALA A 43 -12.81 -24.56 -3.94
N ALA A 44 -13.71 -24.56 -4.92
CA ALA A 44 -14.84 -23.64 -4.89
C ALA A 44 -15.46 -23.71 -3.50
N ALA A 45 -15.40 -22.62 -2.75
CA ALA A 45 -15.97 -22.56 -1.42
C ALA A 45 -17.45 -22.89 -1.54
N ARG A 46 -17.83 -24.10 -1.13
CA ARG A 46 -19.24 -24.49 -1.07
C ARG A 46 -19.81 -23.77 0.14
N ALA A 47 -20.82 -22.94 -0.09
CA ALA A 47 -21.58 -22.32 0.99
C ALA A 47 -21.98 -23.40 2.01
N ARG A 48 -21.60 -23.23 3.27
CA ARG A 48 -22.05 -24.09 4.36
C ARG A 48 -23.42 -23.59 4.78
N PRO A 49 -24.44 -24.43 4.85
CA PRO A 49 -25.74 -24.00 5.35
C PRO A 49 -25.65 -23.66 6.84
N GLY A 50 -26.21 -22.52 7.24
CA GLY A 50 -26.32 -22.07 8.63
C GLY A 50 -25.35 -20.93 9.03
N PRO A 51 -25.47 -20.46 10.28
CA PRO A 51 -24.62 -19.38 10.79
C PRO A 51 -23.14 -19.81 10.87
N VAL A 52 -22.24 -18.90 10.58
CA VAL A 52 -20.80 -19.10 10.77
C VAL A 52 -20.45 -18.70 12.20
N ASN A 53 -19.98 -19.65 13.00
CA ASN A 53 -19.50 -19.42 14.37
C ASN A 53 -17.97 -19.47 14.36
N PHE A 54 -17.33 -18.46 14.96
CA PHE A 54 -15.88 -18.40 15.07
C PHE A 54 -15.46 -17.84 16.43
N ASP A 55 -14.47 -18.49 17.05
CA ASP A 55 -13.95 -18.10 18.35
C ASP A 55 -12.52 -17.53 18.18
N LEU A 56 -12.30 -16.33 18.69
CA LEU A 56 -11.02 -15.65 18.78
C LEU A 56 -10.62 -15.48 20.23
N ALA A 57 -9.53 -16.09 20.64
CA ALA A 57 -8.88 -15.83 21.93
C ALA A 57 -7.75 -14.81 21.71
N VAL A 58 -7.88 -13.64 22.31
CA VAL A 58 -6.80 -12.64 22.34
C VAL A 58 -5.95 -12.95 23.56
N GLY A 59 -4.67 -13.26 23.32
CA GLY A 59 -3.74 -13.65 24.37
C GLY A 59 -2.35 -13.04 24.18
N ARG A 60 -1.43 -13.33 25.09
CA ARG A 60 -0.04 -12.88 25.01
C ARG A 60 0.89 -14.06 25.11
N GLU A 61 1.67 -14.31 24.06
CA GLU A 61 2.52 -15.49 23.94
C GLU A 61 3.89 -15.15 23.38
N ARG A 62 4.84 -16.04 23.58
CA ARG A 62 6.15 -15.97 22.92
C ARG A 62 6.07 -16.66 21.58
N ILE A 63 6.36 -15.92 20.52
CA ILE A 63 6.39 -16.42 19.16
C ILE A 63 7.78 -16.20 18.55
N ASP A 64 8.12 -17.01 17.54
CA ASP A 64 9.32 -16.79 16.73
C ASP A 64 8.96 -15.96 15.51
N ILE A 65 9.67 -14.84 15.33
CA ILE A 65 9.58 -14.00 14.13
C ILE A 65 11.00 -13.78 13.64
N ALA A 66 11.25 -14.17 12.40
CA ALA A 66 12.57 -14.01 11.76
C ALA A 66 13.74 -14.67 12.52
N GLY A 67 13.48 -15.75 13.27
CA GLY A 67 14.47 -16.44 14.07
C GLY A 67 14.77 -15.78 15.43
N ALA A 68 14.03 -14.75 15.80
CA ALA A 68 14.08 -14.13 17.12
C ALA A 68 12.77 -14.33 17.87
N THR A 69 12.85 -14.74 19.14
CA THR A 69 11.66 -14.92 19.99
C THR A 69 11.23 -13.58 20.58
N ALA A 70 9.97 -13.24 20.42
CA ALA A 70 9.36 -12.03 20.97
C ALA A 70 8.08 -12.34 21.72
N TRP A 71 7.70 -11.45 22.65
CA TRP A 71 6.35 -11.41 23.19
C TRP A 71 5.43 -10.73 22.16
N ALA A 72 4.33 -11.38 21.84
CA ALA A 72 3.30 -10.85 20.95
C ALA A 72 1.92 -10.93 21.61
N HIS A 73 1.04 -10.01 21.25
CA HIS A 73 -0.37 -10.24 21.39
C HIS A 73 -0.81 -11.13 20.23
N THR A 74 -1.43 -12.24 20.54
CA THR A 74 -1.79 -13.27 19.55
C THR A 74 -3.29 -13.44 19.45
N LEU A 75 -3.72 -13.94 18.31
CA LEU A 75 -5.09 -14.41 18.09
C LEU A 75 -5.04 -15.91 17.88
N ASN A 76 -5.64 -16.66 18.83
CA ASN A 76 -5.55 -18.12 18.88
C ASN A 76 -4.10 -18.65 18.82
N GLY A 77 -3.16 -17.95 19.48
CA GLY A 77 -1.76 -18.33 19.58
C GLY A 77 -0.91 -18.03 18.35
N THR A 78 -1.39 -17.24 17.37
CA THR A 78 -0.67 -16.93 16.13
C THR A 78 -0.64 -15.44 15.80
N VAL A 79 0.36 -15.03 15.02
CA VAL A 79 0.47 -13.74 14.33
C VAL A 79 0.87 -14.01 12.88
N PRO A 80 0.08 -13.60 11.90
CA PRO A 80 -1.29 -13.09 12.00
C PRO A 80 -2.25 -14.11 12.63
N GLY A 81 -3.40 -13.60 13.10
CA GLY A 81 -4.51 -14.41 13.55
C GLY A 81 -5.07 -15.31 12.43
N PRO A 82 -6.01 -16.23 12.77
CA PRO A 82 -6.58 -17.17 11.81
C PRO A 82 -7.42 -16.47 10.74
N LEU A 83 -7.48 -17.07 9.55
CA LEU A 83 -8.43 -16.65 8.51
C LEU A 83 -9.86 -16.92 8.96
N ILE A 84 -10.70 -15.88 8.94
CA ILE A 84 -12.14 -16.00 9.10
C ILE A 84 -12.78 -16.07 7.72
N GLU A 85 -13.51 -17.13 7.45
CA GLU A 85 -14.28 -17.30 6.21
C GLU A 85 -15.77 -17.17 6.49
N LEU A 86 -16.39 -16.14 5.91
CA LEU A 86 -17.83 -15.87 5.98
C LEU A 86 -18.48 -16.08 4.62
N TYR A 87 -19.81 -16.06 4.59
CA TYR A 87 -20.59 -16.24 3.37
C TYR A 87 -21.69 -15.19 3.31
N GLU A 88 -21.77 -14.47 2.20
CA GLU A 88 -22.81 -13.50 1.96
C GLU A 88 -24.20 -14.12 2.11
N GLY A 89 -25.13 -13.41 2.77
CA GLY A 89 -26.48 -13.87 3.07
C GLY A 89 -26.59 -14.74 4.32
N HIS A 90 -25.48 -15.10 4.97
CA HIS A 90 -25.50 -15.85 6.24
C HIS A 90 -25.44 -14.93 7.46
N GLU A 91 -25.59 -15.49 8.64
CA GLU A 91 -25.33 -14.81 9.92
C GLU A 91 -23.90 -15.14 10.40
N ALA A 92 -23.13 -14.13 10.78
CA ALA A 92 -21.87 -14.28 11.48
C ALA A 92 -22.08 -14.21 12.99
N ARG A 93 -21.38 -15.07 13.74
CA ARG A 93 -21.27 -15.05 15.21
C ARG A 93 -19.81 -15.19 15.58
N LEU A 94 -19.17 -14.07 15.85
CA LEU A 94 -17.75 -13.97 16.10
C LEU A 94 -17.55 -13.66 17.59
N ARG A 95 -17.01 -14.61 18.34
CA ARG A 95 -16.77 -14.45 19.77
C ARG A 95 -15.33 -14.09 20.04
N VAL A 96 -15.11 -12.96 20.68
CA VAL A 96 -13.81 -12.45 21.09
C VAL A 96 -13.64 -12.68 22.58
N HIS A 97 -12.77 -13.59 22.95
CA HIS A 97 -12.44 -13.90 24.32
C HIS A 97 -11.12 -13.24 24.72
N ASN A 98 -11.16 -12.38 25.73
CA ASN A 98 -9.98 -11.66 26.22
C ASN A 98 -9.27 -12.47 27.33
N THR A 99 -8.09 -12.97 27.06
CA THR A 99 -7.22 -13.64 28.05
C THR A 99 -6.06 -12.76 28.53
N LEU A 100 -6.01 -11.49 28.08
CA LEU A 100 -5.03 -10.51 28.55
C LEU A 100 -5.41 -10.01 29.95
N ASP A 101 -4.48 -9.31 30.59
CA ASP A 101 -4.66 -8.54 31.83
C ASP A 101 -5.07 -7.07 31.59
N GLU A 102 -5.28 -6.69 30.33
CA GLU A 102 -5.75 -5.38 29.87
C GLU A 102 -6.98 -5.51 28.97
N ASP A 103 -7.69 -4.39 28.74
CA ASP A 103 -8.84 -4.37 27.83
C ASP A 103 -8.38 -4.59 26.37
N THR A 104 -9.21 -5.29 25.60
CA THR A 104 -9.00 -5.51 24.17
C THR A 104 -10.24 -5.23 23.36
N SER A 105 -10.11 -5.27 22.03
CA SER A 105 -11.22 -5.15 21.09
C SER A 105 -10.84 -5.78 19.76
N ILE A 106 -11.84 -6.10 18.95
CA ILE A 106 -11.65 -6.44 17.53
C ILE A 106 -12.61 -5.62 16.70
N HIS A 107 -12.06 -4.85 15.78
CA HIS A 107 -12.77 -4.18 14.72
C HIS A 107 -12.77 -5.06 13.45
N TRP A 108 -13.93 -5.15 12.80
CA TRP A 108 -14.15 -5.92 11.57
C TRP A 108 -14.03 -4.96 10.38
N HIS A 109 -12.83 -4.74 9.92
CA HIS A 109 -12.47 -3.67 9.00
C HIS A 109 -13.18 -3.79 7.65
N GLY A 110 -13.92 -2.75 7.27
CA GLY A 110 -14.64 -2.68 5.99
C GLY A 110 -15.96 -3.44 5.94
N ILE A 111 -16.45 -3.98 7.07
CA ILE A 111 -17.70 -4.74 7.12
C ILE A 111 -18.89 -3.82 7.43
N LEU A 112 -19.97 -3.97 6.65
CA LEU A 112 -21.26 -3.34 6.91
C LEU A 112 -22.04 -4.15 7.96
N LEU A 113 -22.13 -3.62 9.18
CA LEU A 113 -22.70 -4.30 10.34
C LEU A 113 -23.38 -3.27 11.26
N PRO A 114 -24.23 -3.70 12.21
CA PRO A 114 -24.78 -2.81 13.24
C PRO A 114 -23.66 -2.15 14.05
N PHE A 115 -23.78 -0.84 14.33
CA PHE A 115 -22.68 -0.07 14.89
C PHE A 115 -22.16 -0.60 16.24
N GLU A 116 -23.02 -1.22 17.06
CA GLU A 116 -22.65 -1.82 18.34
C GLU A 116 -21.69 -3.01 18.17
N MET A 117 -21.61 -3.58 16.96
CA MET A 117 -20.74 -4.70 16.61
C MET A 117 -19.42 -4.28 15.98
N ASP A 118 -19.23 -2.97 15.74
CA ASP A 118 -18.07 -2.39 15.03
C ASP A 118 -16.74 -2.58 15.77
N GLY A 119 -16.79 -2.70 17.10
CA GLY A 119 -15.61 -3.08 17.87
C GLY A 119 -14.65 -1.94 18.24
N VAL A 120 -15.09 -0.68 18.26
CA VAL A 120 -14.27 0.48 18.64
C VAL A 120 -14.58 0.93 20.07
N PRO A 121 -13.64 0.74 21.03
CA PRO A 121 -13.85 1.13 22.41
C PRO A 121 -14.14 2.63 22.57
N GLY A 122 -15.16 2.95 23.37
CA GLY A 122 -15.57 4.33 23.64
C GLY A 122 -16.34 5.02 22.51
N VAL A 123 -16.50 4.35 21.37
CA VAL A 123 -17.33 4.83 20.24
C VAL A 123 -18.55 3.92 20.06
N SER A 124 -18.34 2.65 19.73
CA SER A 124 -19.42 1.69 19.45
C SER A 124 -19.70 0.72 20.61
N PHE A 125 -18.73 0.47 21.48
CA PHE A 125 -18.88 -0.42 22.64
C PHE A 125 -17.83 -0.12 23.73
N PRO A 126 -17.93 -0.72 24.93
CA PRO A 126 -17.02 -0.40 26.05
C PRO A 126 -15.65 -1.09 25.99
N GLY A 127 -15.41 -1.98 25.02
CA GLY A 127 -14.24 -2.87 25.00
C GLY A 127 -14.54 -4.22 25.69
N VAL A 128 -13.59 -5.17 25.55
CA VAL A 128 -13.66 -6.51 26.16
C VAL A 128 -12.68 -6.55 27.32
N ARG A 129 -13.19 -6.57 28.57
CA ARG A 129 -12.37 -6.60 29.78
C ARG A 129 -11.65 -7.95 29.94
N PRO A 130 -10.58 -8.00 30.76
CA PRO A 130 -9.92 -9.27 31.12
C PRO A 130 -10.89 -10.36 31.56
N GLY A 131 -10.75 -11.56 30.98
CA GLY A 131 -11.59 -12.72 31.25
C GLY A 131 -13.01 -12.67 30.67
N GLN A 132 -13.39 -11.59 29.96
CA GLN A 132 -14.71 -11.46 29.34
C GLN A 132 -14.70 -11.92 27.89
N THR A 133 -15.92 -12.19 27.38
CA THR A 133 -16.18 -12.53 25.99
C THR A 133 -17.20 -11.55 25.41
N PHE A 134 -16.91 -11.02 24.24
CA PHE A 134 -17.85 -10.25 23.43
C PHE A 134 -18.26 -11.08 22.21
N GLU A 135 -19.56 -11.13 21.90
CA GLU A 135 -20.08 -11.78 20.70
C GLU A 135 -20.55 -10.71 19.71
N ALA A 136 -19.86 -10.56 18.58
CA ALA A 136 -20.34 -9.80 17.45
C ALA A 136 -21.25 -10.69 16.60
N ARG A 137 -22.52 -10.31 16.50
CA ARG A 137 -23.54 -11.03 15.74
C ARG A 137 -24.18 -10.13 14.70
N PHE A 138 -24.07 -10.48 13.44
CA PHE A 138 -24.59 -9.66 12.34
C PHE A 138 -24.89 -10.45 11.07
N PRO A 139 -25.85 -9.99 10.24
CA PRO A 139 -26.05 -10.52 8.90
C PRO A 139 -24.89 -10.09 7.99
N VAL A 140 -24.33 -11.01 7.23
CA VAL A 140 -23.27 -10.76 6.25
C VAL A 140 -23.90 -10.24 4.96
N ARG A 141 -23.78 -8.94 4.69
CA ARG A 141 -24.49 -8.24 3.61
C ARG A 141 -23.65 -7.98 2.36
N GLN A 142 -22.39 -8.43 2.36
CA GLN A 142 -21.41 -8.15 1.32
C GLN A 142 -20.48 -9.34 1.12
N ALA A 143 -19.78 -9.37 -0.01
CA ALA A 143 -18.67 -10.30 -0.28
C ALA A 143 -17.37 -9.53 -0.46
N GLY A 144 -16.22 -10.22 -0.40
CA GLY A 144 -14.91 -9.63 -0.69
C GLY A 144 -13.82 -10.03 0.28
N THR A 145 -12.67 -9.38 0.12
CA THR A 145 -11.48 -9.54 0.96
C THR A 145 -11.38 -8.39 1.94
N TYR A 146 -11.30 -8.73 3.22
CA TYR A 146 -11.28 -7.82 4.36
C TYR A 146 -10.25 -8.31 5.37
N TRP A 147 -10.20 -7.66 6.53
CA TRP A 147 -9.36 -8.07 7.64
C TRP A 147 -9.99 -7.65 8.98
N TYR A 148 -9.37 -8.03 10.08
CA TYR A 148 -9.79 -7.63 11.41
C TYR A 148 -8.57 -7.30 12.26
N HIS A 149 -8.72 -6.37 13.20
CA HIS A 149 -7.62 -5.93 14.06
C HIS A 149 -8.12 -5.31 15.36
N SER A 150 -7.20 -5.14 16.32
CA SER A 150 -7.53 -4.44 17.56
C SER A 150 -7.66 -2.93 17.33
N HIS A 151 -8.60 -2.34 18.02
CA HIS A 151 -8.74 -0.89 18.17
C HIS A 151 -8.41 -0.43 19.61
N SER A 152 -7.71 -1.27 20.39
CA SER A 152 -7.31 -1.00 21.78
C SER A 152 -5.81 -0.70 21.84
N GLY A 153 -5.47 0.53 22.27
CA GLY A 153 -4.08 0.94 22.40
C GLY A 153 -3.24 0.71 21.16
N LEU A 154 -2.09 0.05 21.32
CA LEU A 154 -1.18 -0.31 20.21
C LEU A 154 -1.13 -1.83 19.98
N GLN A 155 -2.21 -2.56 20.34
CA GLN A 155 -2.28 -4.01 20.20
C GLN A 155 -2.22 -4.49 18.74
N GLU A 156 -2.68 -3.67 17.78
CA GLU A 156 -2.53 -3.93 16.35
C GLU A 156 -1.04 -4.10 15.98
N GLN A 157 -0.17 -3.16 16.36
CA GLN A 157 1.28 -3.27 16.14
C GLN A 157 1.89 -4.46 16.87
N SER A 158 1.28 -4.90 17.98
CA SER A 158 1.76 -6.04 18.78
C SER A 158 1.30 -7.40 18.26
N GLY A 159 0.48 -7.46 17.19
CA GLY A 159 0.10 -8.71 16.52
C GLY A 159 -1.39 -9.04 16.51
N VAL A 160 -2.28 -8.17 17.05
CA VAL A 160 -3.73 -8.43 17.06
C VAL A 160 -4.35 -7.99 15.74
N TYR A 161 -4.13 -8.77 14.69
CA TYR A 161 -4.71 -8.61 13.36
C TYR A 161 -4.79 -9.95 12.63
N GLY A 162 -5.70 -10.08 11.67
CA GLY A 162 -5.85 -11.27 10.85
C GLY A 162 -6.77 -11.07 9.64
N PRO A 163 -6.72 -11.97 8.65
CA PRO A 163 -7.49 -11.87 7.42
C PRO A 163 -8.94 -12.35 7.58
N LEU A 164 -9.84 -11.73 6.81
CA LEU A 164 -11.23 -12.09 6.70
C LEU A 164 -11.65 -12.14 5.23
N VAL A 165 -12.27 -13.22 4.81
CA VAL A 165 -12.80 -13.39 3.45
C VAL A 165 -14.28 -13.69 3.52
N ILE A 166 -15.08 -12.95 2.75
CA ILE A 166 -16.51 -13.21 2.60
C ILE A 166 -16.76 -13.74 1.19
N HIS A 167 -17.23 -14.97 1.10
CA HIS A 167 -17.55 -15.60 -0.18
C HIS A 167 -18.89 -15.10 -0.72
N PRO A 168 -18.98 -14.75 -2.01
CA PRO A 168 -20.22 -14.25 -2.60
C PRO A 168 -21.28 -15.35 -2.74
N ALA A 169 -22.55 -15.02 -2.46
CA ALA A 169 -23.67 -15.95 -2.61
C ALA A 169 -23.89 -16.38 -4.07
N GLY A 170 -23.65 -15.47 -5.03
CA GLY A 170 -23.79 -15.72 -6.46
C GLY A 170 -22.59 -16.34 -7.15
N GLY A 171 -21.51 -16.66 -6.41
CA GLY A 171 -20.23 -17.05 -6.98
C GLY A 171 -19.39 -15.86 -7.41
N TYR A 172 -18.12 -16.10 -7.71
CA TYR A 172 -17.17 -15.04 -8.11
C TYR A 172 -17.39 -14.59 -9.55
N ALA A 173 -17.27 -13.28 -9.77
CA ALA A 173 -17.43 -12.69 -11.10
C ALA A 173 -16.31 -13.08 -12.07
N ASP A 174 -15.10 -13.32 -11.54
CA ASP A 174 -13.94 -13.74 -12.31
C ASP A 174 -13.52 -15.15 -11.90
N ALA A 175 -13.35 -16.04 -12.88
CA ALA A 175 -12.94 -17.42 -12.65
C ALA A 175 -11.46 -17.48 -12.21
N PHE A 176 -11.15 -18.43 -11.33
CA PHE A 176 -9.78 -18.76 -10.90
C PHE A 176 -9.69 -20.23 -10.53
N ASP A 177 -8.49 -20.78 -10.62
CA ASP A 177 -8.19 -22.18 -10.28
C ASP A 177 -7.66 -22.32 -8.87
N ARG A 178 -7.01 -21.26 -8.35
CA ARG A 178 -6.42 -21.19 -7.00
C ARG A 178 -6.71 -19.84 -6.35
N ASP A 179 -6.76 -19.87 -5.02
CA ASP A 179 -7.07 -18.71 -4.19
C ASP A 179 -6.12 -18.67 -2.98
N TYR A 180 -5.40 -17.56 -2.82
CA TYR A 180 -4.46 -17.37 -1.72
C TYR A 180 -4.68 -16.00 -1.08
N VAL A 181 -4.74 -15.98 0.25
CA VAL A 181 -4.64 -14.74 1.02
C VAL A 181 -3.16 -14.41 1.23
N VAL A 182 -2.80 -13.17 0.93
CA VAL A 182 -1.44 -12.64 1.10
C VAL A 182 -1.52 -11.41 1.98
N LEU A 183 -1.33 -11.60 3.28
CA LEU A 183 -1.37 -10.55 4.27
C LEU A 183 0.04 -9.99 4.48
N LEU A 184 0.21 -8.70 4.25
CA LEU A 184 1.43 -7.94 4.49
C LEU A 184 1.33 -7.26 5.85
N SER A 185 2.43 -7.24 6.61
CA SER A 185 2.49 -6.56 7.89
C SER A 185 3.91 -6.10 8.22
N ASP A 186 4.01 -5.17 9.17
CA ASP A 186 5.24 -4.71 9.77
C ASP A 186 5.32 -5.19 11.22
N TRP A 187 6.48 -5.65 11.64
CA TRP A 187 6.74 -6.12 12.99
C TRP A 187 7.92 -5.38 13.61
N THR A 188 7.79 -4.98 14.87
CA THR A 188 8.92 -4.47 15.65
C THR A 188 9.16 -5.32 16.89
N PHE A 189 10.43 -5.51 17.24
CA PHE A 189 10.83 -6.13 18.51
C PHE A 189 10.90 -5.11 19.67
N GLU A 190 10.71 -3.83 19.35
CA GLU A 190 10.61 -2.76 20.35
C GLU A 190 9.17 -2.70 20.90
N ASP A 191 9.04 -2.23 22.12
CA ASP A 191 7.72 -1.90 22.68
C ASP A 191 7.07 -0.78 21.83
N PRO A 192 5.88 -0.97 21.26
CA PRO A 192 5.20 0.04 20.45
C PRO A 192 5.01 1.40 21.18
N TRP A 193 4.81 1.38 22.50
CA TRP A 193 4.74 2.60 23.29
C TRP A 193 6.09 3.32 23.37
N ALA A 194 7.19 2.58 23.42
CA ALA A 194 8.52 3.17 23.37
C ALA A 194 8.81 3.77 21.98
N VAL A 195 8.36 3.10 20.89
CA VAL A 195 8.44 3.65 19.53
C VAL A 195 7.69 4.98 19.47
N MET A 196 6.44 5.02 19.90
CA MET A 196 5.65 6.25 19.92
C MET A 196 6.28 7.34 20.79
N ALA A 197 6.84 6.98 21.95
CA ALA A 197 7.51 7.96 22.82
C ALA A 197 8.75 8.59 22.18
N ARG A 198 9.48 7.84 21.34
CA ARG A 198 10.61 8.36 20.54
C ARG A 198 10.13 9.29 19.44
N LEU A 199 9.11 8.90 18.67
CA LEU A 199 8.50 9.74 17.64
C LEU A 199 8.00 11.08 18.21
N LYS A 200 7.41 11.07 19.41
CA LYS A 200 7.00 12.29 20.12
C LYS A 200 8.15 13.19 20.53
N LYS A 201 9.34 12.67 20.73
CA LYS A 201 10.54 13.47 21.02
C LYS A 201 11.23 13.95 19.77
N GLN A 202 11.21 13.14 18.72
CA GLN A 202 11.88 13.38 17.45
C GLN A 202 11.14 12.59 16.37
N SER A 203 10.32 13.26 15.58
CA SER A 203 9.46 12.62 14.56
C SER A 203 10.23 11.77 13.56
N HIS A 204 11.43 12.19 13.20
CA HIS A 204 12.34 11.50 12.28
C HIS A 204 13.31 10.52 12.97
N TYR A 205 13.04 10.09 14.22
CA TYR A 205 13.94 9.21 14.98
C TYR A 205 14.32 7.93 14.23
N TYR A 206 13.41 7.36 13.46
CA TYR A 206 13.62 6.14 12.68
C TYR A 206 13.99 6.39 11.20
N ASN A 207 14.16 7.66 10.81
CA ASN A 207 14.60 8.00 9.46
C ASN A 207 16.13 7.99 9.35
N PHE A 208 16.71 6.79 9.16
CA PHE A 208 18.16 6.63 8.96
C PHE A 208 18.61 6.87 7.52
N GLN A 209 17.72 7.37 6.68
CA GLN A 209 17.98 7.70 5.29
C GLN A 209 18.08 9.22 5.05
N GLU A 210 18.22 10.02 6.09
CA GLU A 210 18.39 11.47 5.96
C GLU A 210 19.59 11.82 5.08
N GLN A 211 19.43 12.89 4.28
CA GLN A 211 20.50 13.37 3.44
C GLN A 211 21.59 14.03 4.28
N THR A 212 22.82 13.55 4.14
CA THR A 212 23.97 14.19 4.75
C THR A 212 24.47 15.33 3.86
N LEU A 213 25.09 16.35 4.45
CA LEU A 213 25.66 17.48 3.70
C LEU A 213 26.62 17.04 2.57
N PRO A 214 27.53 16.05 2.75
CA PRO A 214 28.35 15.56 1.64
C PRO A 214 27.53 14.96 0.49
N GLN A 215 26.45 14.24 0.77
CA GLN A 215 25.55 13.69 -0.27
C GLN A 215 24.86 14.81 -1.03
N VAL A 216 24.30 15.80 -0.35
CA VAL A 216 23.64 16.96 -0.97
C VAL A 216 24.62 17.73 -1.87
N MET A 217 25.85 17.93 -1.40
CA MET A 217 26.89 18.60 -2.19
C MET A 217 27.32 17.81 -3.42
N SER A 218 27.34 16.47 -3.35
CA SER A 218 27.71 15.60 -4.48
C SER A 218 26.58 15.38 -5.49
N GLU A 219 25.33 15.34 -5.02
CA GLU A 219 24.14 15.09 -5.86
C GLU A 219 23.54 16.39 -6.44
N GLY A 220 23.97 17.56 -5.96
CA GLY A 220 23.34 18.85 -6.23
C GLY A 220 22.11 19.10 -5.35
N GLY A 221 21.49 20.27 -5.46
CA GLY A 221 20.26 20.54 -4.71
C GLY A 221 20.47 21.22 -3.34
N PHE A 222 21.64 21.82 -3.09
CA PHE A 222 21.94 22.52 -1.84
C PHE A 222 20.92 23.63 -1.50
N ARG A 223 20.38 24.32 -2.53
CA ARG A 223 19.33 25.33 -2.31
C ARG A 223 18.02 24.71 -1.82
N ASP A 224 17.62 23.58 -2.40
CA ASP A 224 16.42 22.86 -2.00
C ASP A 224 16.59 22.30 -0.59
N TRP A 225 17.78 21.76 -0.30
CA TRP A 225 18.10 21.30 1.06
C TRP A 225 18.02 22.42 2.10
N LEU A 226 18.50 23.63 1.78
CA LEU A 226 18.35 24.80 2.66
C LEU A 226 16.89 25.21 2.84
N ALA A 227 16.07 25.11 1.79
CA ALA A 227 14.63 25.38 1.88
C ALA A 227 13.93 24.39 2.80
N TRP A 228 14.22 23.08 2.66
CA TRP A 228 13.71 22.04 3.55
C TRP A 228 14.16 22.26 5.00
N ALA A 229 15.44 22.55 5.22
CA ALA A 229 15.98 22.83 6.54
C ALA A 229 15.34 24.09 7.17
N GLY A 230 15.04 25.12 6.36
CA GLY A 230 14.33 26.32 6.80
C GLY A 230 12.91 26.05 7.29
N MET A 231 12.24 25.05 6.72
CA MET A 231 10.92 24.56 7.16
C MET A 231 11.01 23.56 8.32
N ARG A 232 12.23 23.16 8.72
CA ARG A 232 12.45 22.09 9.70
C ARG A 232 11.82 20.76 9.29
N MET A 233 11.91 20.45 8.01
CA MET A 233 11.42 19.23 7.37
C MET A 233 12.56 18.55 6.61
N SER A 234 12.42 17.27 6.30
CA SER A 234 13.36 16.51 5.47
C SER A 234 12.65 15.92 4.26
N PRO A 235 13.21 16.03 3.04
CA PRO A 235 12.59 15.42 1.86
C PRO A 235 12.59 13.88 1.90
N THR A 236 13.30 13.28 2.85
CA THR A 236 13.36 11.84 3.06
C THR A 236 12.36 11.33 4.11
N ASP A 237 11.66 12.23 4.79
CA ASP A 237 10.73 11.91 5.86
C ASP A 237 9.35 11.56 5.28
N ILE A 238 9.29 10.37 4.64
CA ILE A 238 8.10 9.85 3.95
C ILE A 238 7.45 8.68 4.71
N ALA A 239 8.11 8.18 5.76
CA ALA A 239 7.61 7.15 6.66
C ALA A 239 8.21 7.40 8.05
N ASP A 240 7.35 7.47 9.07
CA ASP A 240 7.77 7.71 10.47
C ASP A 240 8.60 6.58 11.06
N VAL A 241 8.26 5.33 10.66
CA VAL A 241 8.93 4.12 11.12
C VAL A 241 9.39 3.33 9.92
N THR A 242 10.65 2.94 9.90
CA THR A 242 11.31 2.35 8.73
C THR A 242 11.88 0.96 9.05
N GLY A 243 12.46 0.30 8.04
CA GLY A 243 13.17 -0.98 8.20
C GLY A 243 14.34 -0.96 9.17
N HIS A 244 14.63 0.18 9.79
CA HIS A 244 15.59 0.25 10.89
C HIS A 244 15.11 -0.51 12.14
N THR A 245 13.80 -0.44 12.45
CA THR A 245 13.20 -1.22 13.53
C THR A 245 12.19 -2.24 13.03
N TYR A 246 11.62 -2.05 11.82
CA TYR A 246 10.64 -2.96 11.27
C TYR A 246 11.26 -4.16 10.55
N THR A 247 10.65 -5.32 10.80
CA THR A 247 10.76 -6.53 9.99
C THR A 247 9.45 -6.69 9.21
N TYR A 248 9.54 -6.75 7.88
CA TYR A 248 8.36 -6.83 7.02
C TYR A 248 7.99 -8.28 6.75
N LEU A 249 6.72 -8.60 6.91
CA LEU A 249 6.22 -9.96 6.89
C LEU A 249 5.19 -10.18 5.77
N MET A 250 5.22 -11.36 5.18
CA MET A 250 4.18 -11.88 4.29
C MET A 250 3.60 -13.13 4.94
N ASN A 251 2.31 -13.08 5.31
CA ASN A 251 1.64 -14.16 6.04
C ASN A 251 2.39 -14.59 7.32
N GLY A 252 2.96 -13.62 8.06
CA GLY A 252 3.72 -13.86 9.28
C GLY A 252 5.16 -14.32 9.07
N LEU A 253 5.60 -14.51 7.82
CA LEU A 253 6.98 -14.90 7.51
C LEU A 253 7.78 -13.70 6.97
N HIS A 254 9.00 -13.55 7.46
CA HIS A 254 9.96 -12.64 6.84
C HIS A 254 10.51 -13.24 5.53
N PRO A 255 11.19 -12.49 4.67
CA PRO A 255 11.59 -12.96 3.33
C PRO A 255 12.35 -14.28 3.29
N ALA A 256 13.22 -14.56 4.27
CA ALA A 256 13.95 -15.85 4.30
C ALA A 256 13.06 -17.05 4.67
N GLY A 257 11.91 -16.80 5.30
CA GLY A 257 10.88 -17.82 5.55
C GLY A 257 10.07 -18.20 4.31
N ASN A 258 10.14 -17.37 3.28
CA ASN A 258 9.65 -17.58 1.91
C ASN A 258 8.26 -18.24 1.82
N TRP A 259 7.20 -17.50 2.15
CA TRP A 259 5.85 -17.97 1.86
C TRP A 259 5.74 -18.44 0.40
N THR A 260 5.11 -19.60 0.15
CA THR A 260 5.00 -20.18 -1.19
C THR A 260 3.55 -20.50 -1.56
N GLY A 261 3.05 -19.85 -2.61
CA GLY A 261 1.81 -20.21 -3.31
C GLY A 261 2.10 -21.15 -4.47
N LEU A 262 1.40 -22.30 -4.54
CA LEU A 262 1.62 -23.28 -5.61
C LEU A 262 0.68 -23.04 -6.79
N PHE A 263 1.18 -23.26 -8.01
CA PHE A 263 0.38 -23.20 -9.23
C PHE A 263 0.81 -24.28 -10.24
N ARG A 264 0.01 -24.50 -11.28
CA ARG A 264 0.41 -25.19 -12.52
C ARG A 264 0.47 -24.17 -13.65
N PRO A 265 1.43 -24.27 -14.58
CA PRO A 265 1.48 -23.37 -15.73
C PRO A 265 0.12 -23.25 -16.43
N GLY A 266 -0.30 -21.99 -16.64
CA GLY A 266 -1.59 -21.65 -17.24
C GLY A 266 -2.78 -21.59 -16.27
N GLU A 267 -2.65 -22.01 -15.00
CA GLU A 267 -3.68 -21.80 -13.99
C GLU A 267 -3.86 -20.31 -13.66
N ARG A 268 -5.10 -19.90 -13.45
CA ARG A 268 -5.47 -18.58 -12.96
C ARG A 268 -5.40 -18.59 -11.43
N VAL A 269 -4.47 -17.83 -10.88
CA VAL A 269 -4.23 -17.75 -9.43
C VAL A 269 -4.75 -16.42 -8.91
N ARG A 270 -5.72 -16.45 -8.02
CA ARG A 270 -6.19 -15.28 -7.27
C ARG A 270 -5.30 -15.07 -6.07
N LEU A 271 -4.78 -13.86 -5.92
CA LEU A 271 -4.02 -13.40 -4.77
C LEU A 271 -4.81 -12.27 -4.11
N ARG A 272 -5.17 -12.46 -2.84
CA ARG A 272 -5.91 -11.50 -2.02
C ARG A 272 -4.93 -10.76 -1.14
N PHE A 273 -4.47 -9.61 -1.62
CA PHE A 273 -3.54 -8.79 -0.87
C PHE A 273 -4.27 -7.95 0.18
N ILE A 274 -3.78 -8.02 1.40
CA ILE A 274 -4.25 -7.25 2.55
C ILE A 274 -3.03 -6.55 3.14
N ASN A 275 -3.06 -5.23 3.28
CA ASN A 275 -2.03 -4.52 4.02
C ASN A 275 -2.49 -4.28 5.46
N ALA A 276 -2.11 -5.17 6.36
CA ALA A 276 -2.41 -5.12 7.79
C ALA A 276 -1.22 -4.56 8.61
N SER A 277 -0.40 -3.72 8.00
CA SER A 277 0.69 -3.01 8.69
C SER A 277 0.16 -1.90 9.57
N ALA A 278 0.87 -1.59 10.64
CA ALA A 278 0.56 -0.43 11.47
C ALA A 278 0.95 0.89 10.79
N MET A 279 2.07 0.93 10.04
CA MET A 279 2.62 2.17 9.48
C MET A 279 3.10 2.06 8.03
N THR A 280 3.21 0.86 7.46
CA THR A 280 3.96 0.66 6.22
C THR A 280 3.09 0.59 4.97
N TYR A 281 3.38 1.44 3.99
CA TYR A 281 2.91 1.32 2.61
C TYR A 281 3.83 0.39 1.81
N PHE A 282 3.27 -0.44 0.95
CA PHE A 282 4.05 -1.31 0.07
C PHE A 282 3.80 -1.01 -1.41
N ASN A 283 4.86 -1.15 -2.20
CA ASN A 283 4.79 -1.24 -3.66
C ASN A 283 4.89 -2.72 -4.05
N LEU A 284 3.79 -3.25 -4.54
CA LEU A 284 3.60 -4.66 -4.81
C LEU A 284 3.74 -4.97 -6.29
N ARG A 285 4.60 -5.92 -6.63
CA ARG A 285 4.80 -6.42 -8.00
C ARG A 285 5.23 -7.87 -8.02
N ILE A 286 5.02 -8.52 -9.15
CA ILE A 286 5.50 -9.88 -9.43
C ILE A 286 6.32 -9.80 -10.71
N PRO A 287 7.66 -9.66 -10.64
CA PRO A 287 8.50 -9.43 -11.81
C PRO A 287 8.28 -10.46 -12.92
N GLY A 288 7.96 -9.97 -14.11
CA GLY A 288 7.69 -10.81 -15.29
C GLY A 288 6.31 -11.49 -15.30
N LEU A 289 5.40 -11.08 -14.42
CA LEU A 289 4.04 -11.60 -14.36
C LEU A 289 3.04 -10.45 -14.12
N PRO A 290 2.30 -9.98 -15.14
CA PRO A 290 1.30 -8.93 -14.97
C PRO A 290 0.16 -9.41 -14.05
N MET A 291 -0.39 -8.48 -13.30
CA MET A 291 -1.50 -8.67 -12.38
C MET A 291 -2.78 -8.07 -12.98
N ILE A 292 -3.89 -8.77 -12.90
CA ILE A 292 -5.21 -8.25 -13.25
C ILE A 292 -5.95 -7.96 -11.97
N VAL A 293 -6.10 -6.68 -11.62
CA VAL A 293 -6.87 -6.24 -10.44
C VAL A 293 -8.35 -6.48 -10.72
N VAL A 294 -9.03 -7.20 -9.82
CA VAL A 294 -10.45 -7.57 -9.95
C VAL A 294 -11.29 -7.08 -8.76
N GLN A 295 -10.67 -6.78 -7.60
CA GLN A 295 -11.31 -6.15 -6.45
C GLN A 295 -10.40 -5.10 -5.83
N ALA A 296 -11.01 -4.06 -5.26
CA ALA A 296 -10.38 -3.07 -4.40
C ALA A 296 -11.27 -2.87 -3.17
N ASP A 297 -10.69 -2.97 -1.97
CA ASP A 297 -11.38 -2.90 -0.69
C ASP A 297 -12.62 -3.83 -0.62
N GLY A 298 -12.44 -5.07 -1.07
CA GLY A 298 -13.45 -6.11 -1.04
C GLY A 298 -14.52 -6.01 -2.13
N LEU A 299 -14.59 -4.93 -2.91
CA LEU A 299 -15.62 -4.72 -3.91
C LEU A 299 -15.08 -4.93 -5.33
N ASP A 300 -15.91 -5.56 -6.19
CA ASP A 300 -15.54 -5.87 -7.56
C ASP A 300 -15.32 -4.60 -8.40
N VAL A 301 -14.18 -4.57 -9.10
CA VAL A 301 -13.86 -3.56 -10.11
C VAL A 301 -13.84 -4.20 -11.50
N GLN A 302 -13.95 -3.37 -12.54
CA GLN A 302 -13.67 -3.83 -13.89
C GLN A 302 -12.21 -4.24 -13.97
N PRO A 303 -11.88 -5.41 -14.57
CA PRO A 303 -10.52 -5.92 -14.59
C PRO A 303 -9.51 -4.92 -15.17
N VAL A 304 -8.46 -4.62 -14.43
CA VAL A 304 -7.40 -3.70 -14.84
C VAL A 304 -6.05 -4.41 -14.76
N GLU A 305 -5.34 -4.50 -15.89
CA GLU A 305 -3.99 -5.05 -15.95
C GLU A 305 -2.99 -4.02 -15.41
N THR A 306 -2.08 -4.44 -14.55
CA THR A 306 -0.99 -3.63 -14.01
C THR A 306 0.24 -4.49 -13.74
N ASP A 307 1.43 -3.88 -13.75
CA ASP A 307 2.67 -4.55 -13.37
C ASP A 307 3.03 -4.30 -11.90
N GLU A 308 2.57 -3.17 -11.35
CA GLU A 308 2.83 -2.76 -9.96
C GLU A 308 1.64 -1.97 -9.42
N LEU A 309 1.40 -2.09 -8.11
CA LEU A 309 0.46 -1.25 -7.38
C LEU A 309 1.05 -0.84 -6.04
N GLN A 310 0.72 0.37 -5.58
CA GLN A 310 0.98 0.75 -4.20
C GLN A 310 -0.26 0.41 -3.37
N ILE A 311 -0.05 -0.28 -2.25
CA ILE A 311 -1.11 -0.63 -1.30
C ILE A 311 -0.88 0.12 0.02
N ALA A 312 -1.80 0.99 0.35
CA ALA A 312 -1.79 1.73 1.61
C ALA A 312 -2.16 0.83 2.79
N VAL A 313 -1.85 1.29 4.00
CA VAL A 313 -2.30 0.60 5.22
C VAL A 313 -3.82 0.48 5.19
N ALA A 314 -4.32 -0.69 5.53
CA ALA A 314 -5.74 -1.08 5.56
C ALA A 314 -6.43 -1.24 4.19
N GLU A 315 -5.78 -0.95 3.07
CA GLU A 315 -6.34 -1.29 1.76
C GLU A 315 -6.25 -2.80 1.47
N THR A 316 -7.17 -3.27 0.63
CA THR A 316 -7.11 -4.61 0.06
C THR A 316 -7.23 -4.58 -1.47
N TYR A 317 -6.48 -5.45 -2.14
CA TYR A 317 -6.59 -5.66 -3.58
C TYR A 317 -6.57 -7.15 -3.91
N ASP A 318 -7.55 -7.61 -4.68
CA ASP A 318 -7.51 -8.94 -5.24
C ASP A 318 -7.05 -8.87 -6.69
N VAL A 319 -6.05 -9.67 -7.00
CA VAL A 319 -5.52 -9.76 -8.37
C VAL A 319 -5.57 -11.21 -8.86
N ILE A 320 -5.71 -11.37 -10.18
CA ILE A 320 -5.56 -12.65 -10.84
C ILE A 320 -4.29 -12.59 -11.68
N VAL A 321 -3.43 -13.61 -11.49
CA VAL A 321 -2.25 -13.83 -12.31
C VAL A 321 -2.32 -15.18 -13.00
N THR A 322 -1.70 -15.29 -14.18
CA THR A 322 -1.68 -16.54 -14.96
C THR A 322 -0.23 -16.88 -15.33
N PRO A 323 0.52 -17.54 -14.43
CA PRO A 323 1.91 -17.90 -14.68
C PRO A 323 2.00 -18.89 -15.87
N PRO A 324 2.65 -18.52 -17.00
CA PRO A 324 2.65 -19.37 -18.19
C PRO A 324 3.73 -20.47 -18.15
N GLU A 325 4.75 -20.32 -17.33
CA GLU A 325 5.96 -21.15 -17.34
C GLU A 325 6.13 -22.00 -16.09
N ASP A 326 6.84 -23.14 -16.20
CA ASP A 326 7.21 -24.01 -15.09
C ASP A 326 8.44 -23.45 -14.33
N ARG A 327 8.34 -22.21 -13.85
CA ARG A 327 9.35 -21.52 -13.04
C ARG A 327 8.74 -20.77 -11.87
N ALA A 328 9.56 -20.42 -10.90
CA ALA A 328 9.15 -19.61 -9.77
C ALA A 328 9.11 -18.11 -10.12
N TYR A 329 8.20 -17.37 -9.46
CA TYR A 329 8.05 -15.92 -9.53
C TYR A 329 8.07 -15.35 -8.12
N THR A 330 8.81 -14.27 -7.91
CA THR A 330 8.82 -13.58 -6.61
C THR A 330 7.60 -12.67 -6.48
N VAL A 331 6.80 -12.87 -5.44
CA VAL A 331 5.83 -11.88 -4.97
C VAL A 331 6.60 -10.89 -4.10
N PHE A 332 6.77 -9.67 -4.56
CA PHE A 332 7.66 -8.68 -3.96
C PHE A 332 6.88 -7.44 -3.52
N ALA A 333 6.93 -7.14 -2.24
CA ALA A 333 6.32 -5.98 -1.61
C ALA A 333 7.41 -5.09 -1.00
N GLU A 334 7.89 -4.11 -1.78
CA GLU A 334 8.90 -3.13 -1.39
C GLU A 334 8.26 -2.01 -0.60
N THR A 335 8.85 -1.58 0.51
CA THR A 335 8.32 -0.44 1.27
C THR A 335 8.40 0.86 0.46
N MET A 336 7.46 1.77 0.69
CA MET A 336 7.40 3.05 -0.01
C MET A 336 8.70 3.86 0.16
N ASP A 337 9.27 3.83 1.36
CA ASP A 337 10.53 4.52 1.72
C ASP A 337 11.80 3.78 1.27
N ARG A 338 11.67 2.55 0.73
CA ARG A 338 12.79 1.70 0.28
C ARG A 338 13.71 1.20 1.41
N SER A 339 13.26 1.21 2.65
CA SER A 339 14.05 0.71 3.79
C SER A 339 14.02 -0.82 3.94
N GLY A 340 13.10 -1.51 3.24
CA GLY A 340 12.99 -2.95 3.28
C GLY A 340 11.90 -3.52 2.38
N TYR A 341 11.58 -4.79 2.58
CA TYR A 341 10.57 -5.49 1.79
C TYR A 341 10.01 -6.72 2.50
N ALA A 342 8.79 -7.11 2.15
CA ALA A 342 8.27 -8.45 2.36
C ALA A 342 8.32 -9.22 1.03
N ALA A 343 8.56 -10.53 1.07
CA ALA A 343 8.61 -11.35 -0.13
C ALA A 343 8.13 -12.78 0.10
N GLY A 344 7.58 -13.37 -0.96
CA GLY A 344 7.20 -14.77 -1.07
C GLY A 344 7.39 -15.26 -2.50
N THR A 345 6.97 -16.47 -2.78
CA THR A 345 7.17 -17.12 -4.07
C THR A 345 5.86 -17.72 -4.58
N LEU A 346 5.55 -17.50 -5.85
CA LEU A 346 4.64 -18.37 -6.61
C LEU A 346 5.50 -19.42 -7.33
N ALA A 347 5.19 -20.69 -7.14
CA ALA A 347 6.01 -21.77 -7.67
C ALA A 347 5.20 -22.98 -8.15
N PRO A 348 5.64 -23.69 -9.20
CA PRO A 348 5.01 -24.95 -9.61
C PRO A 348 5.20 -26.06 -8.56
N ARG A 349 6.26 -26.00 -7.77
CA ARG A 349 6.66 -27.03 -6.77
C ARG A 349 7.23 -26.38 -5.52
N VAL A 350 6.99 -27.01 -4.38
CA VAL A 350 7.57 -26.62 -3.08
C VAL A 350 9.10 -26.60 -3.17
N GLY A 351 9.72 -25.62 -2.52
CA GLY A 351 11.18 -25.45 -2.45
C GLY A 351 11.81 -24.70 -3.63
N MET A 352 11.03 -24.35 -4.66
CA MET A 352 11.50 -23.43 -5.70
C MET A 352 11.50 -21.99 -5.17
N THR A 353 12.49 -21.23 -5.59
CA THR A 353 12.62 -19.81 -5.29
C THR A 353 12.91 -19.02 -6.57
N ALA A 354 12.62 -17.74 -6.57
CA ALA A 354 12.99 -16.81 -7.63
C ALA A 354 13.89 -15.71 -7.07
N ALA A 355 14.59 -15.00 -7.95
CA ALA A 355 15.43 -13.89 -7.57
C ALA A 355 14.60 -12.77 -6.93
N VAL A 356 15.01 -12.30 -5.75
CA VAL A 356 14.41 -11.15 -5.10
C VAL A 356 14.98 -9.89 -5.76
N PRO A 357 14.13 -8.96 -6.23
CA PRO A 357 14.60 -7.69 -6.80
C PRO A 357 15.43 -6.88 -5.79
N ALA A 358 16.42 -6.16 -6.29
CA ALA A 358 17.12 -5.16 -5.48
C ALA A 358 16.15 -4.03 -5.11
N LEU A 359 16.33 -3.45 -3.93
CA LEU A 359 15.60 -2.24 -3.52
C LEU A 359 15.96 -1.09 -4.47
N ARG A 360 14.96 -0.32 -4.87
CA ARG A 360 15.13 0.88 -5.67
C ARG A 360 15.76 2.02 -4.84
N LYS A 361 16.23 3.05 -5.51
CA LYS A 361 16.66 4.28 -4.83
C LYS A 361 15.46 4.86 -4.06
N ARG A 362 15.71 5.32 -2.83
CA ARG A 362 14.68 6.00 -2.03
C ARG A 362 14.10 7.19 -2.78
N PRO A 363 12.81 7.43 -2.72
CA PRO A 363 12.22 8.64 -3.26
C PRO A 363 12.54 9.85 -2.36
N LEU A 364 12.52 11.03 -2.95
CA LEU A 364 12.62 12.29 -2.24
C LEU A 364 11.35 13.09 -2.51
N ARG A 365 10.81 13.71 -1.48
CA ARG A 365 9.75 14.71 -1.65
C ARG A 365 10.28 15.92 -2.36
N THR A 366 9.46 16.50 -3.22
CA THR A 366 9.73 17.79 -3.86
C THR A 366 8.81 18.85 -3.26
N MET A 367 9.18 20.14 -3.44
CA MET A 367 8.30 21.24 -3.05
C MET A 367 6.96 21.20 -3.81
N THR A 368 6.99 20.73 -5.06
CA THR A 368 5.78 20.53 -5.87
C THR A 368 4.87 19.45 -5.29
N ASP A 369 5.45 18.37 -4.72
CA ASP A 369 4.65 17.34 -4.02
C ASP A 369 3.93 17.92 -2.81
N MET A 370 4.50 18.94 -2.17
CA MET A 370 3.94 19.65 -1.03
C MET A 370 2.93 20.75 -1.42
N GLY A 371 2.68 20.94 -2.72
CA GLY A 371 1.85 22.05 -3.19
C GLY A 371 2.45 23.42 -2.91
N MET A 372 3.76 23.50 -2.69
CA MET A 372 4.47 24.76 -2.50
C MET A 372 4.93 25.27 -3.85
N ASP A 373 4.38 26.39 -4.31
CA ASP A 373 4.76 26.99 -5.57
C ASP A 373 5.95 27.94 -5.38
N HIS A 374 6.99 27.74 -6.18
CA HIS A 374 8.16 28.62 -6.21
C HIS A 374 7.95 29.90 -7.05
N ALA A 375 6.72 30.33 -7.29
CA ALA A 375 6.39 31.51 -8.09
C ALA A 375 6.92 32.84 -7.53
N GLY A 376 7.74 32.82 -6.45
CA GLY A 376 8.30 34.01 -5.81
C GLY A 376 9.83 34.19 -5.93
N HIS A 377 10.59 33.20 -6.35
CA HIS A 377 12.05 33.34 -6.50
C HIS A 377 12.52 32.73 -7.82
N GLY A 378 12.85 33.63 -8.79
CA GLY A 378 13.30 33.28 -10.13
C GLY A 378 14.46 32.28 -10.14
N GLY A 379 14.17 31.05 -10.55
CA GLY A 379 15.13 30.00 -10.79
C GLY A 379 14.72 29.18 -12.00
N ALA A 380 15.54 29.23 -13.04
CA ALA A 380 15.33 28.61 -14.34
C ALA A 380 14.99 27.12 -14.24
N ALA A 381 13.91 26.74 -14.91
CA ALA A 381 13.52 25.37 -15.16
C ALA A 381 14.61 24.62 -15.94
N HIS A 382 15.09 23.51 -15.44
CA HIS A 382 15.79 22.51 -16.25
C HIS A 382 14.75 21.69 -17.04
N ALA A 383 14.43 22.19 -18.25
CA ALA A 383 13.74 21.40 -19.25
C ALA A 383 14.73 20.40 -19.85
N GLY A 384 14.43 19.12 -19.74
CA GLY A 384 15.13 18.05 -20.43
C GLY A 384 15.01 18.21 -21.95
N HIS A 385 16.13 18.06 -22.62
CA HIS A 385 16.25 18.15 -24.08
C HIS A 385 15.49 17.04 -24.79
N SER A 386 14.56 17.42 -25.66
CA SER A 386 14.27 16.69 -26.88
C SER A 386 14.33 17.65 -28.06
N ALA A 387 15.22 17.32 -29.01
CA ALA A 387 15.46 18.08 -30.21
C ALA A 387 14.33 17.86 -31.24
N ALA A 388 13.86 18.94 -31.85
CA ALA A 388 13.37 18.91 -33.25
C ALA A 388 13.30 20.33 -33.84
N ALA A 389 14.13 20.51 -34.86
CA ALA A 389 13.94 21.26 -36.13
C ALA A 389 13.51 22.74 -36.13
N ALA A 390 14.36 23.45 -36.85
CA ALA A 390 14.34 24.82 -37.22
C ALA A 390 13.20 25.28 -38.15
N SER A 391 12.83 26.55 -38.08
CA SER A 391 12.64 27.40 -39.28
C SER A 391 12.63 28.89 -38.94
N ASP A 392 13.38 29.63 -39.76
CA ASP A 392 13.60 31.04 -39.94
C ASP A 392 12.48 32.07 -39.61
N HIS A 393 12.85 33.25 -39.11
CA HIS A 393 12.90 34.52 -39.82
C HIS A 393 13.17 35.76 -38.91
N ALA A 394 14.24 36.48 -39.36
CA ALA A 394 14.43 37.95 -39.50
C ALA A 394 14.34 38.90 -38.28
N ALA A 395 15.51 39.38 -37.92
CA ALA A 395 16.06 40.76 -37.84
C ALA A 395 15.22 41.93 -37.32
N ALA A 396 15.74 42.63 -36.29
CA ALA A 396 15.97 44.08 -36.32
C ALA A 396 16.83 44.57 -35.13
N ALA A 397 17.99 45.11 -35.47
CA ALA A 397 18.71 46.31 -35.00
C ALA A 397 18.97 46.57 -33.50
N ASP A 398 20.29 46.58 -33.24
CA ASP A 398 21.11 47.29 -32.25
C ASP A 398 20.77 48.81 -32.17
N PRO A 399 21.09 49.57 -31.10
CA PRO A 399 22.43 49.95 -30.82
C PRO A 399 22.82 50.27 -29.36
N HIS A 400 23.99 49.94 -28.91
CA HIS A 400 24.99 50.85 -28.40
C HIS A 400 26.30 50.16 -27.98
N ALA A 401 27.34 50.62 -28.66
CA ALA A 401 28.75 50.26 -28.53
C ALA A 401 29.43 50.84 -27.27
N GLY A 402 30.54 50.22 -26.89
CA GLY A 402 31.59 50.96 -26.28
C GLY A 402 32.59 50.25 -25.36
N HIS A 403 33.81 50.06 -25.91
CA HIS A 403 35.13 49.96 -25.28
C HIS A 403 35.62 48.61 -24.73
N ALA A 404 36.48 47.93 -25.44
CA ALA A 404 37.91 48.06 -25.68
C ALA A 404 38.80 47.53 -24.56
N GLY A 405 39.68 46.55 -24.92
CA GLY A 405 40.90 46.23 -24.21
C GLY A 405 41.38 44.79 -24.41
N MET A 406 42.24 44.59 -25.43
CA MET A 406 43.03 43.36 -25.72
C MET A 406 44.35 43.36 -24.93
N PRO A 407 45.30 42.42 -25.13
CA PRO A 407 45.30 40.95 -25.12
C PRO A 407 46.44 40.36 -24.28
N GLN A 408 46.54 39.05 -24.10
CA GLN A 408 47.87 38.38 -24.19
C GLN A 408 47.71 36.84 -24.36
N GLU A 409 48.35 36.41 -25.44
CA GLU A 409 48.67 35.01 -25.77
C GLU A 409 49.61 34.38 -24.76
N MET A 410 49.49 33.08 -24.54
CA MET A 410 50.65 32.18 -24.67
C MET A 410 50.21 30.74 -24.93
N ALA A 411 50.76 30.24 -26.02
CA ALA A 411 50.67 28.88 -26.49
C ALA A 411 51.50 27.91 -25.62
N HIS A 412 51.02 26.70 -25.44
CA HIS A 412 51.89 25.54 -25.29
C HIS A 412 51.33 24.31 -26.03
N ALA A 413 52.28 23.76 -26.80
CA ALA A 413 52.13 22.72 -27.79
C ALA A 413 51.79 21.33 -27.26
N ALA A 414 51.07 20.63 -28.09
CA ALA A 414 51.04 19.21 -28.43
C ALA A 414 51.88 18.20 -27.63
N MET A 415 51.20 17.17 -27.10
CA MET A 415 51.69 15.78 -27.19
C MET A 415 50.45 14.86 -27.35
N GLY A 416 50.48 14.14 -28.48
CA GLY A 416 49.44 13.17 -28.83
C GLY A 416 49.57 11.86 -28.07
N HIS A 417 48.44 11.35 -27.66
CA HIS A 417 48.29 9.93 -27.37
C HIS A 417 47.05 9.42 -28.13
N ALA A 418 47.33 8.43 -29.00
CA ALA A 418 46.29 7.65 -29.69
C ALA A 418 45.54 6.74 -28.70
N PRO A 419 44.22 6.52 -28.88
CA PRO A 419 43.48 5.55 -28.08
C PRO A 419 43.86 4.12 -28.51
N PRO A 420 43.76 3.14 -27.56
CA PRO A 420 43.98 1.72 -27.86
C PRO A 420 42.85 1.13 -28.69
N PRO A 421 43.08 0.09 -29.49
CA PRO A 421 42.09 -0.50 -30.40
C PRO A 421 41.03 -1.32 -29.63
N ASP A 422 39.80 -1.18 -30.15
CA ASP A 422 38.60 -1.91 -29.73
C ASP A 422 38.75 -3.44 -30.03
N PRO A 423 38.57 -4.36 -29.06
CA PRO A 423 38.71 -5.80 -29.29
C PRO A 423 37.53 -6.51 -29.95
N HIS A 424 36.51 -5.79 -30.44
CA HIS A 424 35.29 -6.41 -31.00
C HIS A 424 35.04 -6.19 -32.51
N ALA A 425 36.03 -5.84 -33.29
CA ALA A 425 35.92 -5.81 -34.75
C ALA A 425 36.24 -7.18 -35.35
N GLY A 426 35.21 -8.02 -35.55
CA GLY A 426 35.38 -9.25 -36.30
C GLY A 426 34.35 -10.34 -36.01
N HIS A 427 33.11 -10.15 -36.38
CA HIS A 427 32.17 -11.23 -36.76
C HIS A 427 31.01 -10.65 -37.55
N ALA A 428 31.24 -10.48 -38.83
CA ALA A 428 30.15 -10.31 -39.80
C ALA A 428 29.79 -11.72 -40.30
N GLY A 429 28.51 -12.07 -40.20
CA GLY A 429 27.87 -13.14 -40.95
C GLY A 429 27.54 -14.40 -40.16
N MET A 430 26.43 -14.40 -39.44
CA MET A 430 25.59 -15.60 -39.26
C MET A 430 24.11 -15.15 -39.25
N ASP A 431 23.40 -15.71 -40.18
CA ASP A 431 21.99 -15.50 -40.45
C ASP A 431 21.16 -16.15 -39.31
N HIS A 432 20.50 -15.37 -38.47
CA HIS A 432 19.65 -15.85 -37.36
C HIS A 432 18.16 -15.96 -37.73
N ALA A 433 17.86 -16.30 -38.97
CA ALA A 433 16.48 -16.45 -39.47
C ALA A 433 15.84 -17.83 -39.25
N ALA A 434 16.30 -18.65 -38.28
CA ALA A 434 15.77 -20.01 -38.11
C ALA A 434 15.51 -20.47 -36.67
N MET A 435 15.33 -19.55 -35.68
CA MET A 435 14.71 -19.93 -34.42
C MET A 435 13.65 -18.91 -34.07
N GLY A 436 12.38 -19.36 -34.06
CA GLY A 436 11.22 -18.54 -33.76
C GLY A 436 11.19 -18.00 -32.33
N HIS A 437 12.04 -17.04 -32.06
CA HIS A 437 11.89 -16.14 -30.92
C HIS A 437 10.94 -15.02 -31.36
N VAL A 438 9.69 -15.11 -30.91
CA VAL A 438 8.84 -13.93 -30.83
C VAL A 438 9.52 -12.97 -29.86
N PRO A 439 10.00 -11.80 -30.29
CA PRO A 439 10.56 -10.84 -29.36
C PRO A 439 9.45 -10.41 -28.39
N PRO A 440 9.77 -10.18 -27.09
CA PRO A 440 8.80 -9.58 -26.19
C PRO A 440 8.36 -8.23 -26.79
N PRO A 441 7.09 -7.85 -26.67
CA PRO A 441 6.60 -6.60 -27.23
C PRO A 441 7.35 -5.43 -26.59
N SER A 442 8.28 -4.86 -27.35
CA SER A 442 9.04 -3.66 -26.99
C SER A 442 8.17 -2.43 -27.30
N GLY A 443 7.66 -1.78 -26.27
CA GLY A 443 7.03 -0.48 -26.32
C GLY A 443 6.42 -0.13 -24.96
N PRO A 444 6.47 1.11 -24.51
CA PRO A 444 5.75 1.52 -23.30
C PRO A 444 4.27 1.25 -23.54
N ARG A 445 3.71 0.28 -22.85
CA ARG A 445 2.27 -0.01 -22.86
C ARG A 445 1.56 1.09 -22.04
N SER A 446 1.46 2.27 -22.59
CA SER A 446 0.44 3.24 -22.21
C SER A 446 -0.88 2.74 -22.79
N ALA A 447 -1.48 1.74 -22.14
CA ALA A 447 -2.90 1.53 -22.32
C ALA A 447 -3.61 2.66 -21.58
N LYS A 448 -3.86 3.76 -22.29
CA LYS A 448 -4.90 4.71 -21.88
C LYS A 448 -6.17 3.88 -21.76
N THR A 449 -6.65 3.64 -20.55
CA THR A 449 -8.04 3.30 -20.34
C THR A 449 -8.81 4.46 -20.96
N GLY A 450 -9.72 4.18 -21.90
CA GLY A 450 -10.30 5.17 -22.83
C GLY A 450 -11.29 6.16 -22.23
N VAL A 451 -11.03 6.65 -21.01
CA VAL A 451 -11.79 7.72 -20.37
C VAL A 451 -10.84 8.91 -20.23
N GLU A 452 -10.92 9.87 -21.16
CA GLU A 452 -10.38 11.21 -20.92
C GLU A 452 -11.17 11.80 -19.75
N ARG A 453 -10.56 11.84 -18.57
CA ARG A 453 -11.16 12.43 -17.39
C ARG A 453 -10.82 13.90 -17.35
N ALA A 454 -11.82 14.75 -17.26
CA ALA A 454 -11.64 16.14 -16.91
C ALA A 454 -11.15 16.18 -15.45
N GLN A 455 -9.85 16.36 -15.26
CA GLN A 455 -9.29 16.70 -13.95
C GLN A 455 -9.73 18.12 -13.60
N ALA A 456 -10.23 18.31 -12.38
CA ALA A 456 -10.44 19.65 -11.85
C ALA A 456 -9.08 20.37 -11.81
N GLY A 457 -9.03 21.61 -12.26
CA GLY A 457 -7.82 22.42 -12.22
C GLY A 457 -7.30 22.60 -10.78
N PRO A 458 -6.03 22.97 -10.60
CA PRO A 458 -5.47 23.19 -9.28
C PRO A 458 -6.23 24.29 -8.53
N VAL A 459 -6.42 24.11 -7.23
CA VAL A 459 -7.05 25.08 -6.34
C VAL A 459 -5.95 25.72 -5.49
N VAL A 460 -5.92 27.05 -5.46
CA VAL A 460 -5.02 27.81 -4.58
C VAL A 460 -5.71 27.95 -3.22
N ALA A 461 -4.99 27.62 -2.15
CA ALA A 461 -5.49 27.77 -0.79
C ALA A 461 -5.78 29.25 -0.50
N THR A 462 -6.91 29.50 0.12
CA THR A 462 -7.35 30.87 0.55
C THR A 462 -7.05 31.13 2.02
N HIS A 463 -6.34 30.23 2.68
CA HIS A 463 -5.97 30.25 4.10
C HIS A 463 -4.49 29.88 4.28
N ASP A 464 -3.96 30.13 5.45
CA ASP A 464 -2.60 29.84 5.86
C ASP A 464 -2.53 28.81 7.01
N ALA A 465 -1.33 28.45 7.45
CA ALA A 465 -1.13 27.49 8.52
C ALA A 465 -1.77 27.92 9.85
N ASP A 466 -1.84 29.21 10.12
CA ASP A 466 -2.40 29.76 11.36
C ASP A 466 -3.91 29.54 11.46
N THR A 467 -4.60 29.42 10.31
CA THR A 467 -6.04 29.15 10.25
C THR A 467 -6.40 27.83 10.93
N HIS A 468 -5.52 26.82 10.84
CA HIS A 468 -5.69 25.54 11.52
C HIS A 468 -5.05 25.51 12.93
N GLY A 469 -4.54 26.65 13.39
CA GLY A 469 -3.98 26.81 14.74
C GLY A 469 -2.70 26.03 14.98
N VAL A 470 -2.37 25.81 16.27
CA VAL A 470 -1.09 25.22 16.71
C VAL A 470 -0.90 23.74 16.35
N GLY A 471 -1.91 23.10 15.80
CA GLY A 471 -1.88 21.70 15.36
C GLY A 471 -1.41 21.52 13.93
N ASN A 472 -1.10 22.61 13.22
CA ASN A 472 -0.69 22.59 11.83
C ASN A 472 0.65 23.31 11.64
N GLN A 473 1.53 22.75 10.83
CA GLN A 473 2.85 23.31 10.51
C GLN A 473 2.91 23.88 9.09
N ALA A 474 2.09 23.36 8.18
CA ALA A 474 2.11 23.72 6.77
C ALA A 474 0.70 23.71 6.17
N VAL A 475 0.53 24.36 5.03
CA VAL A 475 -0.66 24.30 4.17
C VAL A 475 -0.20 24.05 2.74
N ALA A 476 -0.85 23.14 2.05
CA ALA A 476 -0.68 22.94 0.63
C ALA A 476 -1.26 24.16 -0.11
N GLN A 477 -0.40 25.07 -0.55
CA GLN A 477 -0.81 26.31 -1.21
C GLN A 477 -1.49 26.05 -2.56
N VAL A 478 -1.00 25.03 -3.29
CA VAL A 478 -1.58 24.57 -4.55
C VAL A 478 -2.04 23.14 -4.39
N GLN A 479 -3.35 22.98 -4.24
CA GLN A 479 -4.01 21.69 -4.07
C GLN A 479 -4.48 21.18 -5.43
N ARG A 480 -4.36 19.87 -5.69
CA ARG A 480 -4.77 19.26 -6.96
C ARG A 480 -5.33 17.87 -6.77
N ASP A 481 -6.16 17.44 -7.70
CA ASP A 481 -6.55 16.04 -7.82
C ASP A 481 -5.31 15.23 -8.28
N ARG A 482 -4.97 14.19 -7.53
CA ARG A 482 -3.83 13.30 -7.80
C ARG A 482 -4.25 11.86 -8.04
N ALA A 483 -5.55 11.61 -8.28
CA ALA A 483 -6.08 10.27 -8.49
C ALA A 483 -5.46 9.55 -9.72
N ALA A 484 -4.98 10.31 -10.70
CA ALA A 484 -4.28 9.80 -11.89
C ALA A 484 -2.75 9.72 -11.73
N GLU A 485 -2.20 10.16 -10.60
CA GLU A 485 -0.76 10.10 -10.34
C GLU A 485 -0.40 8.78 -9.62
N ALA A 486 0.71 8.18 -10.04
CA ALA A 486 1.27 7.01 -9.36
C ALA A 486 1.61 7.33 -7.89
N GLY A 487 1.64 6.32 -7.07
CA GLY A 487 2.06 6.44 -5.67
C GLY A 487 3.50 6.93 -5.54
N THR A 488 3.84 7.44 -4.37
CA THR A 488 5.17 8.00 -4.08
C THR A 488 6.29 7.05 -4.47
N GLY A 489 7.25 7.58 -5.24
CA GLY A 489 8.40 6.84 -5.73
C GLY A 489 8.12 5.91 -6.93
N LEU A 490 6.94 6.01 -7.55
CA LEU A 490 6.55 5.20 -8.71
C LEU A 490 6.34 6.00 -10.00
N ALA A 491 6.44 7.33 -9.98
CA ALA A 491 6.20 8.17 -11.14
C ALA A 491 7.21 7.96 -12.29
N GLY A 492 8.42 7.49 -11.98
CA GLY A 492 9.51 7.32 -12.96
C GLY A 492 9.77 5.88 -13.40
N VAL A 493 8.91 4.91 -13.05
CA VAL A 493 9.09 3.52 -13.47
C VAL A 493 8.61 3.32 -14.92
N GLU A 494 9.27 2.42 -15.65
CA GLU A 494 8.97 2.19 -17.08
C GLU A 494 7.74 1.27 -17.32
N HIS A 495 7.30 0.56 -16.30
CA HIS A 495 6.17 -0.36 -16.36
C HIS A 495 4.88 0.30 -15.84
N ARG A 496 3.74 -0.36 -16.10
CA ARG A 496 2.45 0.16 -15.69
C ARG A 496 2.24 0.07 -14.18
N VAL A 497 1.85 1.19 -13.57
CA VAL A 497 1.47 1.31 -12.16
C VAL A 497 -0.02 1.59 -12.08
N LEU A 498 -0.72 0.87 -11.20
CA LEU A 498 -2.12 1.14 -10.90
C LEU A 498 -2.26 2.50 -10.22
N VAL A 499 -3.21 3.29 -10.68
CA VAL A 499 -3.62 4.55 -10.06
C VAL A 499 -5.11 4.51 -9.73
N TYR A 500 -5.57 5.36 -8.82
CA TYR A 500 -7.00 5.40 -8.47
C TYR A 500 -7.88 5.74 -9.67
N ALA A 501 -7.36 6.51 -10.60
CA ALA A 501 -8.00 6.82 -11.85
C ALA A 501 -8.27 5.58 -12.73
N ASP A 502 -7.57 4.49 -12.61
CA ASP A 502 -7.80 3.26 -13.38
C ASP A 502 -8.99 2.44 -12.87
N LEU A 503 -9.38 2.64 -11.61
CA LEU A 503 -10.41 1.85 -10.98
C LEU A 503 -11.80 2.26 -11.44
N LEU A 504 -12.57 1.28 -11.91
CA LEU A 504 -13.99 1.42 -12.23
C LEU A 504 -14.78 0.36 -11.47
N ALA A 505 -15.85 0.74 -10.80
CA ALA A 505 -16.77 -0.24 -10.22
C ALA A 505 -17.29 -1.19 -11.31
N ARG A 506 -17.49 -2.45 -10.97
CA ARG A 506 -18.01 -3.44 -11.92
C ARG A 506 -19.47 -3.15 -12.33
N THR A 507 -20.23 -2.60 -11.41
CA THR A 507 -21.62 -2.19 -11.61
C THR A 507 -21.79 -0.73 -11.25
N PRO A 508 -22.75 -0.03 -11.86
CA PRO A 508 -23.04 1.36 -11.51
C PRO A 508 -23.40 1.50 -10.03
N GLY A 509 -23.04 2.65 -9.46
CA GLY A 509 -23.41 3.03 -8.09
C GLY A 509 -24.92 3.02 -7.90
N ARG A 510 -25.37 2.60 -6.72
CA ARG A 510 -26.81 2.52 -6.40
C ARG A 510 -27.42 3.88 -6.13
N ASP A 511 -26.65 4.82 -5.58
CA ASP A 511 -27.12 6.16 -5.26
C ASP A 511 -26.64 7.16 -6.32
N THR A 512 -27.57 7.58 -7.17
CA THR A 512 -27.31 8.52 -8.28
C THR A 512 -27.70 9.96 -7.93
N ARG A 513 -28.16 10.21 -6.69
CA ARG A 513 -28.55 11.56 -6.25
C ARG A 513 -27.33 12.48 -6.24
N ALA A 514 -27.55 13.75 -6.58
CA ALA A 514 -26.55 14.78 -6.34
C ALA A 514 -26.29 14.91 -4.82
N PRO A 515 -25.06 15.22 -4.37
CA PRO A 515 -24.79 15.50 -2.97
C PRO A 515 -25.59 16.72 -2.51
N ALA A 516 -26.19 16.60 -1.32
CA ALA A 516 -26.98 17.66 -0.71
C ALA A 516 -26.13 18.69 0.05
N ARG A 517 -24.89 18.31 0.38
CA ARG A 517 -23.94 19.13 1.15
C ARG A 517 -22.50 18.81 0.77
N ASP A 518 -21.67 19.82 0.82
CA ASP A 518 -20.22 19.70 0.72
C ASP A 518 -19.59 19.78 2.12
N LEU A 519 -18.63 18.93 2.41
CA LEU A 519 -17.81 18.94 3.60
C LEU A 519 -16.35 18.86 3.18
N GLU A 520 -15.55 19.81 3.61
CA GLU A 520 -14.10 19.80 3.41
C GLU A 520 -13.40 19.58 4.74
N LEU A 521 -12.43 18.69 4.77
CA LEU A 521 -11.61 18.40 5.93
C LEU A 521 -10.14 18.41 5.53
N HIS A 522 -9.34 19.13 6.29
CA HIS A 522 -7.92 19.22 6.13
C HIS A 522 -7.19 18.19 7.00
N LEU A 523 -6.34 17.39 6.37
CA LEU A 523 -5.40 16.49 7.06
C LEU A 523 -4.20 17.33 7.45
N THR A 524 -4.02 17.54 8.75
CA THR A 524 -3.06 18.48 9.30
C THR A 524 -2.09 17.80 10.24
N GLY A 525 -0.86 18.33 10.32
CA GLY A 525 0.18 17.74 11.14
C GLY A 525 1.22 18.76 11.59
N HIS A 526 1.88 18.44 12.69
CA HIS A 526 3.00 19.18 13.23
C HIS A 526 4.12 18.23 13.60
N MET A 527 5.13 18.12 12.72
CA MET A 527 6.21 17.13 12.83
C MET A 527 7.01 17.28 14.13
N GLU A 528 7.42 18.50 14.50
CA GLU A 528 8.21 18.73 15.74
C GLU A 528 7.48 18.32 17.02
N ARG A 529 6.14 18.33 17.01
CA ARG A 529 5.30 17.94 18.16
C ARG A 529 4.75 16.53 18.00
N TYR A 530 5.00 15.91 16.87
CA TYR A 530 4.41 14.65 16.47
C TYR A 530 2.91 14.62 16.75
N MET A 531 2.20 15.59 16.20
CA MET A 531 0.76 15.77 16.38
C MET A 531 0.06 15.70 15.03
N TRP A 532 -0.97 14.89 14.97
CA TRP A 532 -1.75 14.63 13.77
C TRP A 532 -3.23 14.93 14.03
N SER A 533 -3.92 15.50 13.06
CA SER A 533 -5.27 15.99 13.30
C SER A 533 -6.08 16.20 12.01
N PHE A 534 -7.38 16.43 12.18
CA PHE A 534 -8.23 17.02 11.16
C PHE A 534 -8.47 18.48 11.54
N ASP A 535 -8.35 19.41 10.58
CA ASP A 535 -8.55 20.86 10.75
C ASP A 535 -7.76 21.43 11.95
N GLY A 536 -6.55 20.96 12.18
CA GLY A 536 -5.68 21.40 13.27
C GLY A 536 -6.15 20.98 14.68
N ARG A 537 -7.21 20.18 14.79
CA ARG A 537 -7.76 19.72 16.08
C ARG A 537 -7.59 18.23 16.25
N LYS A 538 -6.74 17.83 17.20
CA LYS A 538 -6.60 16.42 17.60
C LYS A 538 -7.90 15.91 18.25
N PHE A 539 -8.14 14.61 18.19
CA PHE A 539 -9.36 13.97 18.71
C PHE A 539 -9.74 14.41 20.12
N SER A 540 -8.78 14.50 21.05
CA SER A 540 -9.02 14.91 22.43
C SER A 540 -9.45 16.39 22.61
N ALA A 541 -9.32 17.21 21.56
CA ALA A 541 -9.71 18.63 21.57
C ALA A 541 -11.00 18.91 20.79
N VAL A 542 -11.64 17.87 20.23
CA VAL A 542 -12.87 17.97 19.48
C VAL A 542 -14.07 17.93 20.43
N THR A 543 -15.03 18.82 20.23
CA THR A 543 -16.19 18.96 21.11
C THR A 543 -17.44 18.20 20.66
N GLY A 544 -17.43 17.57 19.48
CA GLY A 544 -18.59 16.83 18.97
C GLY A 544 -18.28 16.03 17.71
N PRO A 545 -19.20 15.16 17.29
CA PRO A 545 -19.07 14.37 16.06
C PRO A 545 -19.32 15.23 14.81
N ILE A 546 -18.91 14.69 13.67
CA ILE A 546 -19.38 15.16 12.36
C ILE A 546 -20.79 14.58 12.19
N ALA A 547 -21.80 15.44 12.31
CA ALA A 547 -23.20 15.03 12.24
C ALA A 547 -23.66 14.88 10.78
N LEU A 548 -24.23 13.74 10.45
CA LEU A 548 -24.88 13.40 9.18
C LEU A 548 -26.32 12.98 9.45
N ARG A 549 -27.23 13.33 8.54
CA ARG A 549 -28.59 12.82 8.59
C ARG A 549 -28.67 11.45 7.93
N HIS A 550 -29.40 10.53 8.51
CA HIS A 550 -29.63 9.24 7.88
C HIS A 550 -30.20 9.41 6.47
N GLY A 551 -29.58 8.73 5.51
CA GLY A 551 -29.89 8.84 4.08
C GLY A 551 -29.33 10.09 3.40
N GLU A 552 -28.59 10.95 4.10
CA GLU A 552 -27.90 12.09 3.49
C GLU A 552 -26.82 11.60 2.52
N ARG A 553 -26.73 12.27 1.35
CA ARG A 553 -25.62 12.10 0.43
C ARG A 553 -24.78 13.37 0.44
N LEU A 554 -23.50 13.23 0.81
CA LEU A 554 -22.59 14.37 0.87
C LEU A 554 -21.39 14.18 -0.06
N ARG A 555 -20.80 15.31 -0.48
CA ARG A 555 -19.47 15.36 -1.06
C ARG A 555 -18.48 15.65 0.06
N LEU A 556 -17.58 14.71 0.29
CA LEU A 556 -16.46 14.87 1.21
C LEU A 556 -15.21 15.18 0.42
N THR A 557 -14.58 16.30 0.70
CA THR A 557 -13.27 16.64 0.14
C THR A 557 -12.21 16.54 1.24
N LEU A 558 -11.18 15.72 1.00
CA LEU A 558 -10.02 15.61 1.86
C LEU A 558 -8.86 16.37 1.24
N VAL A 559 -8.29 17.31 1.99
CA VAL A 559 -7.13 18.09 1.58
C VAL A 559 -5.94 17.72 2.47
N ASN A 560 -4.85 17.26 1.89
CA ASN A 560 -3.68 16.88 2.67
C ASN A 560 -2.66 18.02 2.71
N ASP A 561 -2.60 18.70 3.84
CA ASP A 561 -1.68 19.80 4.13
C ASP A 561 -0.34 19.32 4.72
N THR A 562 -0.12 18.01 4.79
CA THR A 562 1.09 17.42 5.36
C THR A 562 2.04 16.91 4.28
N MET A 563 3.24 16.52 4.69
CA MET A 563 4.23 15.94 3.77
C MET A 563 4.12 14.42 3.63
N MET A 564 3.18 13.77 4.35
CA MET A 564 3.02 12.32 4.35
C MET A 564 1.69 11.89 3.73
N GLU A 565 1.64 10.69 3.18
CA GLU A 565 0.39 10.05 2.78
C GLU A 565 -0.43 9.67 4.02
N HIS A 566 -1.75 9.81 3.92
CA HIS A 566 -2.66 9.37 4.96
C HIS A 566 -3.72 8.42 4.38
N PRO A 567 -3.75 7.15 4.80
CA PRO A 567 -4.86 6.25 4.50
C PRO A 567 -6.02 6.59 5.43
N ILE A 568 -7.07 7.18 4.87
CA ILE A 568 -8.24 7.62 5.62
C ILE A 568 -9.34 6.57 5.51
N HIS A 569 -9.81 6.11 6.66
CA HIS A 569 -10.83 5.09 6.81
C HIS A 569 -12.10 5.62 7.47
N LEU A 570 -13.24 5.20 6.96
CA LEU A 570 -14.56 5.45 7.53
C LEU A 570 -15.22 4.11 7.89
N HIS A 571 -15.56 3.94 9.17
CA HIS A 571 -16.30 2.78 9.65
C HIS A 571 -17.75 2.79 9.19
N GLY A 572 -18.34 1.61 9.04
CA GLY A 572 -19.76 1.38 8.78
C GLY A 572 -20.25 1.78 7.38
N MET A 573 -19.47 2.49 6.60
CA MET A 573 -19.85 3.00 5.28
C MET A 573 -18.70 2.90 4.29
N PHE A 574 -19.01 3.10 2.99
CA PHE A 574 -18.00 3.17 1.94
C PHE A 574 -17.97 4.57 1.32
N PHE A 575 -16.79 5.02 0.95
CA PHE A 575 -16.61 6.14 0.04
C PHE A 575 -16.89 5.69 -1.41
N GLU A 576 -17.51 6.53 -2.22
CA GLU A 576 -17.44 6.46 -3.67
C GLU A 576 -16.36 7.44 -4.12
N LEU A 577 -15.26 6.93 -4.69
CA LEU A 577 -14.13 7.74 -5.13
C LEU A 577 -14.52 8.50 -6.41
N ASP A 578 -14.57 9.84 -6.33
CA ASP A 578 -14.88 10.70 -7.49
C ASP A 578 -13.63 10.84 -8.38
N ASN A 579 -13.32 9.78 -9.08
CA ASN A 579 -12.16 9.67 -9.96
C ASN A 579 -12.50 9.90 -11.45
N GLY A 580 -13.65 10.53 -11.74
CA GLY A 580 -14.14 10.77 -13.10
C GLY A 580 -14.82 9.57 -13.75
N ALA A 581 -15.09 8.49 -13.02
CA ALA A 581 -15.74 7.29 -13.55
C ALA A 581 -17.27 7.42 -13.75
N GLY A 582 -17.85 8.58 -13.51
CA GLY A 582 -19.29 8.81 -13.62
C GLY A 582 -20.08 7.88 -12.70
N ASP A 583 -21.01 7.09 -13.22
CA ASP A 583 -21.79 6.15 -12.42
C ASP A 583 -21.00 4.92 -11.96
N TYR A 584 -19.81 4.69 -12.50
CA TYR A 584 -18.94 3.55 -12.19
C TYR A 584 -17.84 3.91 -11.16
N ARG A 585 -18.09 4.87 -10.27
CA ARG A 585 -17.15 5.22 -9.20
C ARG A 585 -16.83 4.01 -8.34
N PRO A 586 -15.54 3.68 -8.14
CA PRO A 586 -15.18 2.58 -7.25
C PRO A 586 -15.51 2.95 -5.80
N ARG A 587 -15.98 1.97 -5.05
CA ARG A 587 -16.27 2.12 -3.63
C ARG A 587 -15.11 1.58 -2.83
N LYS A 588 -14.64 2.33 -1.85
CA LYS A 588 -13.54 1.98 -0.97
C LYS A 588 -13.89 2.32 0.48
N HIS A 589 -13.43 1.51 1.42
CA HIS A 589 -13.52 1.83 2.84
C HIS A 589 -12.30 2.60 3.34
N THR A 590 -11.18 2.54 2.62
CA THR A 590 -9.92 3.24 2.93
C THR A 590 -9.41 3.93 1.67
N VAL A 591 -9.05 5.19 1.78
CA VAL A 591 -8.47 5.97 0.67
C VAL A 591 -7.17 6.62 1.10
N SER A 592 -6.12 6.45 0.30
CA SER A 592 -4.84 7.13 0.52
C SER A 592 -4.88 8.53 -0.06
N VAL A 593 -4.58 9.54 0.75
CA VAL A 593 -4.52 10.95 0.34
C VAL A 593 -3.06 11.38 0.31
N LYS A 594 -2.54 11.68 -0.89
CA LYS A 594 -1.15 12.10 -1.09
C LYS A 594 -0.94 13.54 -0.59
N PRO A 595 0.28 13.98 -0.27
CA PRO A 595 0.57 15.38 0.03
C PRO A 595 0.04 16.33 -1.06
N ALA A 596 -0.52 17.47 -0.66
CA ALA A 596 -1.18 18.46 -1.52
C ALA A 596 -2.31 17.91 -2.41
N GLU A 597 -2.80 16.71 -2.12
CA GLU A 597 -3.96 16.15 -2.82
C GLU A 597 -5.25 16.74 -2.25
N ARG A 598 -6.14 17.06 -3.18
CA ARG A 598 -7.53 17.37 -2.95
C ARG A 598 -8.37 16.23 -3.48
N LEU A 599 -8.66 15.25 -2.63
CA LEU A 599 -9.38 14.03 -2.99
C LEU A 599 -10.87 14.22 -2.73
N THR A 600 -11.68 14.03 -3.77
CA THR A 600 -13.14 14.15 -3.67
C THR A 600 -13.79 12.77 -3.58
N LEU A 601 -14.71 12.64 -2.63
CA LEU A 601 -15.43 11.42 -2.31
C LEU A 601 -16.92 11.73 -2.21
N LEU A 602 -17.77 10.78 -2.55
CA LEU A 602 -19.20 10.83 -2.22
C LEU A 602 -19.49 9.81 -1.12
N VAL A 603 -20.27 10.19 -0.15
CA VAL A 603 -20.68 9.35 0.97
C VAL A 603 -22.20 9.39 1.09
N THR A 604 -22.82 8.21 1.14
CA THR A 604 -24.23 8.08 1.52
C THR A 604 -24.27 7.58 2.96
N ALA A 605 -24.88 8.36 3.84
CA ALA A 605 -25.00 8.06 5.27
C ALA A 605 -26.17 7.09 5.50
N ASP A 606 -25.99 5.82 5.11
CA ASP A 606 -27.05 4.81 5.10
C ASP A 606 -27.02 3.85 6.30
N GLU A 607 -26.02 3.96 7.16
CA GLU A 607 -25.90 3.14 8.39
C GLU A 607 -26.00 4.05 9.63
N PRO A 608 -27.11 4.02 10.38
CA PRO A 608 -27.27 4.76 11.63
C PRO A 608 -26.24 4.35 12.68
N GLY A 609 -25.74 5.30 13.45
CA GLY A 609 -24.79 5.03 14.53
C GLY A 609 -23.67 6.05 14.65
N ARG A 610 -22.69 5.73 15.49
CA ARG A 610 -21.50 6.54 15.73
C ARG A 610 -20.28 5.80 15.22
N TRP A 611 -19.67 6.31 14.17
CA TRP A 611 -18.62 5.63 13.41
C TRP A 611 -17.28 6.31 13.58
N ALA A 612 -16.22 5.54 13.76
CA ALA A 612 -14.88 6.07 13.72
C ALA A 612 -14.53 6.53 12.30
N PHE A 613 -13.82 7.64 12.20
CA PHE A 613 -13.26 8.19 10.98
C PHE A 613 -11.85 8.65 11.29
N HIS A 614 -10.84 8.01 10.70
CA HIS A 614 -9.47 8.23 11.11
C HIS A 614 -8.43 7.92 10.04
N CYS A 615 -7.22 8.43 10.22
CA CYS A 615 -6.05 7.96 9.52
C CYS A 615 -5.69 6.55 10.02
N HIS A 616 -5.41 5.63 9.10
CA HIS A 616 -5.08 4.26 9.47
C HIS A 616 -3.59 4.01 9.75
N LEU A 617 -2.73 5.04 9.63
CA LEU A 617 -1.41 4.97 10.26
C LEU A 617 -1.60 5.00 11.77
N LEU A 618 -1.31 3.88 12.43
CA LEU A 618 -1.66 3.63 13.83
C LEU A 618 -1.19 4.75 14.77
N TYR A 619 0.07 5.18 14.63
CA TYR A 619 0.61 6.25 15.48
C TYR A 619 -0.01 7.62 15.16
N HIS A 620 -0.40 7.90 13.90
CA HIS A 620 -1.15 9.12 13.53
C HIS A 620 -2.54 9.15 14.16
N MET A 621 -3.27 8.03 14.08
CA MET A 621 -4.58 7.88 14.73
C MET A 621 -4.44 8.13 16.23
N HIS A 622 -3.49 7.47 16.88
CA HIS A 622 -3.28 7.55 18.32
C HIS A 622 -2.83 8.95 18.77
N MET A 623 -2.10 9.67 17.92
CA MET A 623 -1.67 11.05 18.15
C MET A 623 -2.73 12.11 17.82
N GLY A 624 -3.91 11.69 17.34
CA GLY A 624 -5.09 12.55 17.27
C GLY A 624 -5.80 12.67 15.93
N MET A 625 -5.32 12.01 14.84
CA MET A 625 -5.98 12.05 13.53
C MET A 625 -7.19 11.11 13.51
N MET A 626 -8.19 11.45 14.31
CA MET A 626 -9.43 10.72 14.47
C MET A 626 -10.61 11.67 14.69
N ARG A 627 -11.78 11.28 14.22
CA ARG A 627 -13.09 11.89 14.43
C ARG A 627 -14.13 10.81 14.70
N VAL A 628 -15.29 11.23 15.17
CA VAL A 628 -16.51 10.44 15.16
C VAL A 628 -17.46 11.03 14.16
N VAL A 629 -18.02 10.23 13.29
CA VAL A 629 -19.16 10.54 12.41
C VAL A 629 -20.40 9.99 13.07
N GLU A 630 -21.44 10.81 13.23
CA GLU A 630 -22.72 10.39 13.80
C GLU A 630 -23.80 10.49 12.73
N VAL A 631 -24.44 9.36 12.43
CA VAL A 631 -25.54 9.24 11.49
C VAL A 631 -26.81 9.05 12.29
N ALA A 632 -27.74 10.04 12.24
CA ALA A 632 -28.98 10.06 13.00
C ALA A 632 -30.19 10.55 12.18
#